data_40966cd52661ce59825ccaaa1e69f1c7
#
_entry.id   40966cd52661ce59825ccaaa1e69f1c7
#
_cell.length_a   1.000
_cell.length_b   1.000
_cell.length_c   1.000
_cell.angle_alpha   90.00
_cell.angle_beta   90.00
_cell.angle_gamma   90.00
#
_symmetry.space_group_name_H-M   'P 1'
#
loop_
_entity.id
_entity.type
_entity.pdbx_description
1 polymer ?
#
loop_
_entity_poly.entity_id
_entity_poly.type
_entity_poly.pdbx_seq_one_letter_code
_entity_poly.pdbx_strand_id
1 'polypeptide(L)'
;MVGEDGLIDRLVEKPQEFVSDEAIVGIYYIKDVKALKAALKYLMDNNIRTKNEFQLTDALEMMIEQGCKFKTAPVSRWLDCGLVETLLDTNAHILKRNDNSKEVNVPGVEIIPPCYIGKNAKIHGCKIGPFVAIGDDCELSGVEIRDAIVWNGVKISSGIVKNAVVHK
;
A
#
# COMPACT_ATOMS: atom_id res chain seq x y z
N MET A 1 -13.91 10.01 14.83
CA MET A 1 -14.65 9.59 16.04
C MET A 1 -16.08 9.34 15.63
N VAL A 2 -16.67 8.26 16.09
CA VAL A 2 -18.06 7.87 15.75
C VAL A 2 -18.91 8.02 16.99
N GLY A 3 -20.05 8.70 16.86
CA GLY A 3 -20.99 8.93 17.93
C GLY A 3 -21.87 7.70 18.25
N GLU A 4 -22.68 7.79 19.30
CA GLU A 4 -23.59 6.72 19.74
C GLU A 4 -24.64 6.36 18.68
N ASP A 5 -24.96 7.29 17.77
CA ASP A 5 -25.89 7.11 16.64
C ASP A 5 -25.25 6.45 15.43
N GLY A 6 -23.96 6.12 15.50
CA GLY A 6 -23.16 5.52 14.41
C GLY A 6 -22.82 6.48 13.28
N LEU A 7 -22.95 7.78 13.51
CA LEU A 7 -22.46 8.82 12.60
C LEU A 7 -21.07 9.28 13.02
N ILE A 8 -20.33 9.83 12.06
CA ILE A 8 -19.04 10.44 12.34
C ILE A 8 -19.29 11.84 12.90
N ASP A 9 -18.91 12.05 14.16
CA ASP A 9 -19.00 13.35 14.82
C ASP A 9 -17.79 14.23 14.54
N ARG A 10 -16.62 13.59 14.34
CA ARG A 10 -15.37 14.33 14.18
C ARG A 10 -14.34 13.52 13.42
N LEU A 11 -13.58 14.24 12.57
CA LEU A 11 -12.41 13.72 11.85
C LEU A 11 -11.17 14.50 12.32
N VAL A 12 -10.10 13.79 12.64
CA VAL A 12 -8.84 14.40 13.09
C VAL A 12 -7.69 13.85 12.25
N GLU A 13 -6.97 14.74 11.56
CA GLU A 13 -5.83 14.36 10.75
C GLU A 13 -4.56 14.22 11.61
N LYS A 14 -3.96 13.03 11.60
CA LYS A 14 -2.70 12.72 12.30
C LYS A 14 -2.67 13.27 13.74
N PRO A 15 -3.60 12.82 14.62
CA PRO A 15 -3.66 13.30 15.99
C PRO A 15 -2.35 13.01 16.74
N GLN A 16 -1.98 13.89 17.67
CA GLN A 16 -0.81 13.68 18.53
C GLN A 16 -1.09 12.74 19.70
N GLU A 17 -2.35 12.69 20.12
CA GLU A 17 -2.85 11.80 21.17
C GLU A 17 -3.84 10.80 20.59
N PHE A 18 -4.01 9.68 21.27
CA PHE A 18 -4.99 8.69 20.86
C PHE A 18 -6.42 9.28 20.96
N VAL A 19 -7.17 9.25 19.86
CA VAL A 19 -8.54 9.79 19.80
C VAL A 19 -9.58 8.73 19.44
N SER A 20 -9.20 7.66 18.73
CA SER A 20 -10.09 6.59 18.29
C SER A 20 -9.29 5.39 17.82
N ASP A 21 -9.84 4.20 17.94
CA ASP A 21 -9.34 2.95 17.34
C ASP A 21 -9.80 2.77 15.88
N GLU A 22 -10.63 3.67 15.36
CA GLU A 22 -10.99 3.73 13.96
C GLU A 22 -10.04 4.67 13.19
N ALA A 23 -9.50 4.20 12.07
CA ALA A 23 -8.62 4.96 11.19
C ALA A 23 -9.22 5.13 9.78
N ILE A 24 -8.94 6.29 9.17
CA ILE A 24 -9.33 6.56 7.80
C ILE A 24 -8.38 5.83 6.86
N VAL A 25 -8.93 4.99 5.97
CA VAL A 25 -8.14 4.21 4.98
C VAL A 25 -8.05 4.88 3.61
N GLY A 26 -8.53 6.11 3.48
CA GLY A 26 -8.42 6.88 2.23
C GLY A 26 -9.47 6.53 1.16
N ILE A 27 -10.55 5.82 1.50
CA ILE A 27 -11.65 5.51 0.60
C ILE A 27 -12.89 6.30 1.01
N TYR A 28 -13.40 7.13 0.10
CA TYR A 28 -14.52 8.02 0.37
C TYR A 28 -15.61 7.87 -0.68
N TYR A 29 -16.86 7.82 -0.25
CA TYR A 29 -18.04 7.94 -1.11
C TYR A 29 -18.84 9.16 -0.68
N ILE A 30 -18.86 10.19 -1.52
CA ILE A 30 -19.49 11.48 -1.20
C ILE A 30 -20.60 11.77 -2.19
N LYS A 31 -21.84 11.86 -1.69
CA LYS A 31 -23.01 12.18 -2.50
C LYS A 31 -23.08 13.68 -2.82
N ASP A 32 -22.86 14.53 -1.83
CA ASP A 32 -22.92 15.98 -2.00
C ASP A 32 -21.58 16.56 -2.44
N VAL A 33 -21.29 16.42 -3.72
CA VAL A 33 -20.08 16.95 -4.34
C VAL A 33 -20.06 18.50 -4.33
N LYS A 34 -21.25 19.17 -4.26
CA LYS A 34 -21.31 20.64 -4.20
C LYS A 34 -20.82 21.12 -2.83
N ALA A 35 -21.29 20.50 -1.75
CA ALA A 35 -20.81 20.82 -0.41
C ALA A 35 -19.30 20.57 -0.27
N LEU A 36 -18.79 19.42 -0.79
CA LEU A 36 -17.36 19.14 -0.79
C LEU A 36 -16.55 20.22 -1.53
N LYS A 37 -16.98 20.60 -2.74
CA LYS A 37 -16.30 21.65 -3.51
C LYS A 37 -16.30 23.00 -2.78
N ALA A 38 -17.40 23.34 -2.11
CA ALA A 38 -17.50 24.57 -1.32
C ALA A 38 -16.53 24.55 -0.12
N ALA A 39 -16.48 23.42 0.62
CA ALA A 39 -15.55 23.26 1.73
C ALA A 39 -14.09 23.32 1.28
N LEU A 40 -13.70 22.61 0.22
CA LEU A 40 -12.35 22.65 -0.32
C LEU A 40 -11.95 24.07 -0.78
N LYS A 41 -12.87 24.75 -1.49
CA LYS A 41 -12.62 26.13 -1.92
C LYS A 41 -12.44 27.06 -0.72
N TYR A 42 -13.24 26.92 0.32
CA TYR A 42 -13.12 27.74 1.53
C TYR A 42 -11.77 27.53 2.21
N LEU A 43 -11.29 26.28 2.36
CA LEU A 43 -9.96 26.00 2.92
C LEU A 43 -8.85 26.69 2.11
N MET A 44 -8.94 26.61 0.78
CA MET A 44 -7.94 27.20 -0.12
C MET A 44 -7.98 28.72 -0.10
N ASP A 45 -9.16 29.35 -0.19
CA ASP A 45 -9.32 30.80 -0.21
C ASP A 45 -8.86 31.43 1.12
N ASN A 46 -9.05 30.74 2.25
CA ASN A 46 -8.66 31.21 3.57
C ASN A 46 -7.29 30.68 4.03
N ASN A 47 -6.58 29.95 3.17
CA ASN A 47 -5.28 29.35 3.46
C ASN A 47 -5.25 28.50 4.75
N ILE A 48 -6.34 27.77 5.03
CA ILE A 48 -6.46 26.90 6.20
C ILE A 48 -5.69 25.61 5.92
N ARG A 49 -4.66 25.35 6.73
CA ARG A 49 -3.74 24.22 6.55
C ARG A 49 -3.52 23.48 7.87
N THR A 50 -3.54 22.16 7.80
CA THR A 50 -3.12 21.29 8.90
C THR A 50 -1.76 20.71 8.57
N LYS A 51 -0.77 20.88 9.47
CA LYS A 51 0.64 20.48 9.24
C LYS A 51 1.22 21.04 7.92
N ASN A 52 0.88 22.29 7.61
CA ASN A 52 1.33 23.02 6.42
C ASN A 52 0.80 22.51 5.08
N GLU A 53 -0.20 21.61 5.09
CA GLU A 53 -0.84 21.02 3.92
C GLU A 53 -2.35 21.27 3.93
N PHE A 54 -2.97 21.37 2.75
CA PHE A 54 -4.42 21.29 2.64
C PHE A 54 -4.86 19.84 2.80
N GLN A 55 -5.66 19.55 3.82
CA GLN A 55 -6.12 18.21 4.11
C GLN A 55 -7.57 18.01 3.69
N LEU A 56 -7.86 16.88 3.04
CA LEU A 56 -9.23 16.50 2.71
C LEU A 56 -10.08 16.30 3.98
N THR A 57 -9.48 15.78 5.03
CA THR A 57 -10.10 15.59 6.34
C THR A 57 -10.64 16.89 6.93
N ASP A 58 -9.95 18.02 6.76
CA ASP A 58 -10.41 19.33 7.22
C ASP A 58 -11.66 19.78 6.46
N ALA A 59 -11.74 19.49 5.15
CA ALA A 59 -12.94 19.79 4.35
C ALA A 59 -14.13 18.92 4.77
N LEU A 60 -13.90 17.63 5.06
CA LEU A 60 -14.94 16.72 5.54
C LEU A 60 -15.41 17.11 6.94
N GLU A 61 -14.50 17.51 7.82
CA GLU A 61 -14.85 18.02 9.16
C GLU A 61 -15.76 19.25 9.05
N MET A 62 -15.41 20.22 8.19
CA MET A 62 -16.26 21.38 7.91
C MET A 62 -17.65 20.96 7.38
N MET A 63 -17.74 19.95 6.53
CA MET A 63 -19.03 19.44 6.06
C MET A 63 -19.86 18.84 7.21
N ILE A 64 -19.22 18.15 8.16
CA ILE A 64 -19.88 17.63 9.38
C ILE A 64 -20.42 18.80 10.21
N GLU A 65 -19.63 19.82 10.47
CA GLU A 65 -20.04 21.04 11.20
C GLU A 65 -21.22 21.75 10.52
N GLN A 66 -21.31 21.67 9.18
CA GLN A 66 -22.42 22.19 8.41
C GLN A 66 -23.65 21.26 8.35
N GLY A 67 -23.63 20.15 9.10
CA GLY A 67 -24.75 19.21 9.24
C GLY A 67 -24.77 18.07 8.21
N CYS A 68 -23.72 17.90 7.39
CA CYS A 68 -23.58 16.70 6.57
C CYS A 68 -23.34 15.47 7.44
N LYS A 69 -24.03 14.38 7.10
CA LYS A 69 -23.93 13.13 7.86
C LYS A 69 -23.03 12.13 7.16
N PHE A 70 -22.01 11.66 7.86
CA PHE A 70 -21.08 10.63 7.37
C PHE A 70 -21.20 9.37 8.23
N LYS A 71 -20.94 8.22 7.62
CA LYS A 71 -20.84 6.92 8.30
C LYS A 71 -19.56 6.22 7.91
N THR A 72 -19.05 5.43 8.82
CA THR A 72 -17.96 4.49 8.51
C THR A 72 -18.48 3.33 7.67
N ALA A 73 -17.63 2.82 6.79
CA ALA A 73 -17.82 1.56 6.11
C ALA A 73 -16.62 0.66 6.45
N PRO A 74 -16.81 -0.43 7.20
CA PRO A 74 -15.70 -1.26 7.63
C PRO A 74 -15.06 -1.96 6.42
N VAL A 75 -13.73 -2.03 6.43
CA VAL A 75 -12.96 -2.82 5.49
C VAL A 75 -12.37 -4.02 6.21
N SER A 76 -12.46 -5.20 5.60
CA SER A 76 -11.94 -6.43 6.19
C SER A 76 -10.40 -6.48 6.18
N ARG A 77 -9.76 -5.67 5.33
CA ARG A 77 -8.31 -5.63 5.20
C ARG A 77 -7.85 -4.33 4.56
N TRP A 78 -6.85 -3.75 5.17
CA TRP A 78 -6.09 -2.64 4.65
C TRP A 78 -4.61 -3.02 4.64
N LEU A 79 -3.94 -2.83 3.50
CA LEU A 79 -2.53 -3.14 3.30
C LEU A 79 -1.81 -1.85 2.92
N ASP A 80 -1.02 -1.35 3.84
CA ASP A 80 -0.22 -0.16 3.63
C ASP A 80 1.05 -0.47 2.82
N CYS A 81 1.47 0.49 1.97
CA CYS A 81 2.67 0.39 1.15
C CYS A 81 3.56 1.64 1.29
N GLY A 82 3.37 2.40 2.35
CA GLY A 82 4.08 3.66 2.58
C GLY A 82 5.55 3.51 3.01
N LEU A 83 5.90 2.36 3.57
CA LEU A 83 7.26 2.02 3.99
C LEU A 83 7.72 0.72 3.32
N VAL A 84 9.04 0.53 3.21
CA VAL A 84 9.59 -0.72 2.63
C VAL A 84 9.12 -1.96 3.39
N GLU A 85 9.09 -1.90 4.71
CA GLU A 85 8.63 -3.01 5.56
C GLU A 85 7.16 -3.37 5.27
N THR A 86 6.26 -2.38 5.30
CA THR A 86 4.84 -2.60 5.04
C THR A 86 4.57 -3.02 3.59
N LEU A 87 5.39 -2.55 2.63
CA LEU A 87 5.34 -3.01 1.25
C LEU A 87 5.73 -4.49 1.11
N LEU A 88 6.77 -4.94 1.82
CA LEU A 88 7.18 -6.34 1.83
C LEU A 88 6.15 -7.25 2.51
N ASP A 89 5.53 -6.80 3.59
CA ASP A 89 4.42 -7.51 4.26
C ASP A 89 3.21 -7.65 3.31
N THR A 90 2.88 -6.57 2.61
CA THR A 90 1.84 -6.55 1.58
C THR A 90 2.17 -7.53 0.46
N ASN A 91 3.41 -7.53 -0.04
CA ASN A 91 3.89 -8.47 -1.05
C ASN A 91 3.74 -9.92 -0.57
N ALA A 92 4.21 -10.24 0.63
CA ALA A 92 4.09 -11.58 1.21
C ALA A 92 2.61 -12.02 1.32
N HIS A 93 1.71 -11.09 1.67
CA HIS A 93 0.29 -11.35 1.71
C HIS A 93 -0.31 -11.65 0.33
N ILE A 94 0.04 -10.86 -0.68
CA ILE A 94 -0.45 -11.00 -2.06
C ILE A 94 0.08 -12.31 -2.67
N LEU A 95 1.33 -12.64 -2.45
CA LEU A 95 1.97 -13.86 -2.98
C LEU A 95 1.30 -15.15 -2.52
N LYS A 96 0.69 -15.17 -1.33
CA LYS A 96 -0.09 -16.35 -0.87
C LYS A 96 -1.26 -16.71 -1.80
N ARG A 97 -1.71 -15.78 -2.64
CA ARG A 97 -2.80 -15.96 -3.60
C ARG A 97 -2.33 -15.98 -5.06
N ASN A 98 -1.20 -15.35 -5.34
CA ASN A 98 -0.67 -15.15 -6.70
C ASN A 98 0.69 -15.84 -6.89
N ASP A 99 0.92 -16.93 -6.15
CA ASP A 99 2.12 -17.77 -6.32
C ASP A 99 2.05 -18.51 -7.65
N ASN A 100 3.02 -18.27 -8.52
CA ASN A 100 3.21 -18.99 -9.77
C ASN A 100 4.48 -19.86 -9.78
N SER A 101 5.12 -20.03 -8.63
CA SER A 101 6.39 -20.76 -8.50
C SER A 101 6.35 -22.20 -9.05
N LYS A 102 5.18 -22.85 -8.98
CA LYS A 102 4.96 -24.20 -9.49
C LYS A 102 4.98 -24.28 -11.02
N GLU A 103 4.73 -23.17 -11.71
CA GLU A 103 4.72 -23.09 -13.17
C GLU A 103 6.13 -22.87 -13.72
N VAL A 104 7.09 -22.54 -12.86
CA VAL A 104 8.46 -22.21 -13.23
C VAL A 104 9.38 -23.39 -12.95
N ASN A 105 9.84 -24.00 -14.02
CA ASN A 105 10.83 -25.08 -13.95
C ASN A 105 12.10 -24.68 -14.72
N VAL A 106 13.07 -24.17 -14.01
CA VAL A 106 14.37 -23.75 -14.60
C VAL A 106 15.48 -24.63 -14.02
N PRO A 107 16.21 -25.39 -14.83
CA PRO A 107 17.32 -26.23 -14.35
C PRO A 107 18.36 -25.42 -13.56
N GLY A 108 18.76 -25.92 -12.39
CA GLY A 108 19.76 -25.28 -11.54
C GLY A 108 19.23 -24.08 -10.75
N VAL A 109 17.93 -23.89 -10.67
CA VAL A 109 17.28 -22.86 -9.84
C VAL A 109 16.45 -23.52 -8.75
N GLU A 110 16.67 -23.14 -7.49
CA GLU A 110 15.85 -23.54 -6.35
C GLU A 110 14.79 -22.46 -6.09
N ILE A 111 13.51 -22.83 -6.17
CA ILE A 111 12.39 -21.92 -5.87
C ILE A 111 11.67 -22.40 -4.62
N ILE A 112 11.57 -21.54 -3.61
CA ILE A 112 10.87 -21.78 -2.34
C ILE A 112 9.60 -20.94 -2.33
N PRO A 113 8.41 -21.55 -2.43
CA PRO A 113 7.13 -20.84 -2.43
C PRO A 113 6.86 -20.07 -1.12
N PRO A 114 5.98 -19.05 -1.14
CA PRO A 114 5.33 -18.50 -2.35
C PRO A 114 6.24 -17.48 -3.07
N CYS A 115 6.23 -17.54 -4.38
CA CYS A 115 6.98 -16.62 -5.23
C CYS A 115 6.16 -16.23 -6.47
N TYR A 116 6.45 -15.08 -7.02
CA TYR A 116 5.98 -14.67 -8.34
C TYR A 116 7.18 -14.40 -9.26
N ILE A 117 7.15 -15.01 -10.43
CA ILE A 117 8.17 -14.82 -11.48
C ILE A 117 7.49 -14.20 -12.69
N GLY A 118 7.94 -13.00 -13.04
CA GLY A 118 7.43 -12.24 -14.16
C GLY A 118 7.79 -12.85 -15.53
N LYS A 119 7.17 -12.32 -16.56
CA LYS A 119 7.39 -12.78 -17.95
C LYS A 119 8.81 -12.49 -18.39
N ASN A 120 9.37 -13.37 -19.24
CA ASN A 120 10.71 -13.23 -19.84
C ASN A 120 11.85 -13.10 -18.80
N ALA A 121 11.63 -13.42 -17.53
CA ALA A 121 12.69 -13.43 -16.55
C ALA A 121 13.70 -14.54 -16.86
N LYS A 122 14.98 -14.18 -16.98
CA LYS A 122 16.10 -15.11 -17.19
C LYS A 122 16.77 -15.36 -15.85
N ILE A 123 16.72 -16.59 -15.39
CA ILE A 123 17.19 -16.96 -14.04
C ILE A 123 18.15 -18.15 -14.15
N HIS A 124 19.36 -18.03 -13.60
CA HIS A 124 20.38 -19.07 -13.68
C HIS A 124 21.10 -19.23 -12.33
N GLY A 125 21.15 -20.46 -11.81
CA GLY A 125 21.91 -20.79 -10.59
C GLY A 125 21.48 -19.99 -9.35
N CYS A 126 20.20 -19.66 -9.27
CA CYS A 126 19.64 -18.85 -8.18
C CYS A 126 18.89 -19.68 -7.14
N LYS A 127 18.83 -19.14 -5.92
CA LYS A 127 17.89 -19.58 -4.89
C LYS A 127 16.91 -18.45 -4.61
N ILE A 128 15.61 -18.70 -4.88
CA ILE A 128 14.56 -17.67 -4.85
C ILE A 128 13.46 -18.08 -3.88
N GLY A 129 13.13 -17.20 -2.97
CA GLY A 129 12.05 -17.40 -2.00
C GLY A 129 12.52 -17.68 -0.56
N PRO A 130 11.55 -17.76 0.36
CA PRO A 130 10.14 -17.48 0.13
C PRO A 130 9.84 -15.97 0.01
N PHE A 131 8.60 -15.64 -0.35
CA PHE A 131 8.06 -14.27 -0.40
C PHE A 131 8.82 -13.32 -1.35
N VAL A 132 9.16 -13.82 -2.54
CA VAL A 132 9.85 -13.05 -3.57
C VAL A 132 8.93 -12.78 -4.75
N ALA A 133 8.84 -11.52 -5.16
CA ALA A 133 8.23 -11.13 -6.43
C ALA A 133 9.33 -10.64 -7.38
N ILE A 134 9.47 -11.29 -8.53
CA ILE A 134 10.38 -10.89 -9.60
C ILE A 134 9.55 -10.33 -10.75
N GLY A 135 9.85 -9.11 -11.15
CA GLY A 135 9.20 -8.44 -12.26
C GLY A 135 9.58 -8.99 -13.62
N ASP A 136 8.94 -8.45 -14.66
CA ASP A 136 9.17 -8.86 -16.04
C ASP A 136 10.58 -8.47 -16.52
N ASP A 137 11.11 -9.23 -17.48
CA ASP A 137 12.38 -8.96 -18.17
C ASP A 137 13.61 -8.86 -17.24
N CYS A 138 13.56 -9.44 -16.05
CA CYS A 138 14.69 -9.50 -15.14
C CYS A 138 15.75 -10.49 -15.60
N GLU A 139 17.04 -10.22 -15.30
CA GLU A 139 18.16 -11.13 -15.53
C GLU A 139 18.88 -11.40 -14.19
N LEU A 140 18.78 -12.63 -13.68
CA LEU A 140 19.30 -13.00 -12.37
C LEU A 140 20.25 -14.18 -12.52
N SER A 141 21.45 -14.08 -11.96
CA SER A 141 22.46 -15.15 -12.03
C SER A 141 23.19 -15.30 -10.70
N GLY A 142 23.27 -16.52 -10.15
CA GLY A 142 24.06 -16.82 -8.97
C GLY A 142 23.66 -16.05 -7.71
N VAL A 143 22.39 -15.69 -7.56
CA VAL A 143 21.89 -14.85 -6.45
C VAL A 143 20.93 -15.63 -5.55
N GLU A 144 21.04 -15.40 -4.24
CA GLU A 144 20.05 -15.82 -3.24
C GLU A 144 19.12 -14.65 -2.94
N ILE A 145 17.80 -14.82 -3.14
CA ILE A 145 16.80 -13.78 -2.91
C ILE A 145 15.70 -14.31 -2.00
N ARG A 146 15.35 -13.57 -0.95
CA ARG A 146 14.21 -13.87 -0.08
C ARG A 146 13.59 -12.60 0.49
N ASP A 147 12.30 -12.63 0.81
CA ASP A 147 11.55 -11.51 1.37
C ASP A 147 11.82 -10.23 0.58
N ALA A 148 11.61 -10.25 -0.75
CA ALA A 148 12.07 -9.17 -1.61
C ALA A 148 11.15 -8.95 -2.82
N ILE A 149 11.19 -7.71 -3.32
CA ILE A 149 10.57 -7.31 -4.58
C ILE A 149 11.68 -6.86 -5.53
N VAL A 150 11.74 -7.47 -6.70
CA VAL A 150 12.66 -7.10 -7.78
C VAL A 150 11.84 -6.51 -8.92
N TRP A 151 12.03 -5.24 -9.24
CA TRP A 151 11.27 -4.55 -10.26
C TRP A 151 11.66 -5.00 -11.67
N ASN A 152 10.80 -4.67 -12.63
CA ASN A 152 10.98 -5.06 -14.04
C ASN A 152 12.35 -4.65 -14.61
N GLY A 153 12.95 -5.54 -15.36
CA GLY A 153 14.21 -5.32 -16.08
C GLY A 153 15.44 -5.11 -15.22
N VAL A 154 15.39 -5.47 -13.94
CA VAL A 154 16.55 -5.45 -13.05
C VAL A 154 17.50 -6.58 -13.40
N LYS A 155 18.82 -6.32 -13.33
CA LYS A 155 19.89 -7.31 -13.56
C LYS A 155 20.73 -7.47 -12.31
N ILE A 156 20.87 -8.71 -11.83
CA ILE A 156 21.71 -9.05 -10.67
C ILE A 156 22.58 -10.25 -11.03
N SER A 157 23.91 -10.10 -10.93
CA SER A 157 24.86 -11.14 -11.37
C SER A 157 25.41 -12.00 -10.24
N SER A 158 25.27 -11.62 -8.97
CA SER A 158 25.68 -12.40 -7.81
C SER A 158 25.26 -11.75 -6.49
N GLY A 159 25.28 -12.48 -5.41
CA GLY A 159 25.09 -11.94 -4.06
C GLY A 159 23.85 -12.43 -3.34
N ILE A 160 23.47 -11.70 -2.29
CA ILE A 160 22.33 -12.02 -1.45
C ILE A 160 21.45 -10.79 -1.35
N VAL A 161 20.15 -10.96 -1.65
CA VAL A 161 19.12 -9.94 -1.53
C VAL A 161 18.09 -10.40 -0.49
N LYS A 162 17.95 -9.65 0.60
CA LYS A 162 17.03 -9.97 1.70
C LYS A 162 16.35 -8.70 2.23
N ASN A 163 15.05 -8.80 2.54
CA ASN A 163 14.26 -7.70 3.11
C ASN A 163 14.43 -6.40 2.29
N ALA A 164 14.28 -6.49 0.97
CA ALA A 164 14.63 -5.39 0.09
C ALA A 164 13.67 -5.21 -1.08
N VAL A 165 13.59 -3.98 -1.55
CA VAL A 165 12.98 -3.61 -2.83
C VAL A 165 14.11 -3.16 -3.75
N VAL A 166 14.29 -3.87 -4.86
CA VAL A 166 15.37 -3.62 -5.83
C VAL A 166 14.79 -3.02 -7.11
N HIS A 167 15.30 -1.87 -7.50
CA HIS A 167 14.94 -1.18 -8.74
C HIS A 167 16.20 -0.76 -9.49
N LYS A 168 16.05 -0.32 -10.75
CA LYS A 168 17.14 0.21 -11.58
C LYS A 168 17.70 1.50 -11.02
#